data_12734921a33524a9889cde6e356f7f36
#
_entry.id   12734921a33524a9889cde6e356f7f36
#
_cell.length_a   1.000
_cell.length_b   1.000
_cell.length_c   1.000
_cell.angle_alpha   90.00
_cell.angle_beta   90.00
_cell.angle_gamma   90.00
#
_symmetry.space_group_name_H-M   'P 1'
#
loop_
_entity.id
_entity.type
_entity.pdbx_description
1 polymer ?
#
loop_
_entity_poly.entity_id
_entity_poly.type
_entity_poly.pdbx_seq_one_letter_code
_entity_poly.pdbx_strand_id
1 'polypeptide(L)'
;MFRILLSSIFLLLLVVPVGPSYGACPCTYTPALPIEVIDGGAVWFLVEGEEIRVQFADIHTPELSPNSENANWCEEEGRKAILARDFVSQHLGTAKEILLDIHEIDMNGDTVAVIYIDGIDLGQELLYQYLATENTSDTPLWCQ
;
A
#
# COMPACT_ATOMS: atom_id res chain seq x y z
N MET A 1 -30.02 -31.75 71.49
CA MET A 1 -29.63 -32.22 70.16
C MET A 1 -29.79 -31.09 69.15
N PHE A 2 -28.70 -30.35 68.87
CA PHE A 2 -28.69 -29.20 67.93
C PHE A 2 -27.96 -29.67 66.69
N ARG A 3 -28.70 -29.81 65.58
CA ARG A 3 -28.14 -30.11 64.27
C ARG A 3 -27.80 -28.82 63.55
N ILE A 4 -26.51 -28.55 63.44
CA ILE A 4 -26.00 -27.42 62.58
C ILE A 4 -25.91 -27.90 61.16
N LEU A 5 -26.75 -27.35 60.30
CA LEU A 5 -26.67 -27.51 58.82
C LEU A 5 -25.65 -26.52 58.30
N LEU A 6 -24.48 -26.99 57.88
CA LEU A 6 -23.50 -26.23 57.13
C LEU A 6 -23.98 -26.15 55.67
N SER A 7 -24.46 -24.97 55.28
CA SER A 7 -24.76 -24.64 53.91
C SER A 7 -23.47 -24.26 53.18
N SER A 8 -22.98 -25.14 52.33
CA SER A 8 -21.78 -24.91 51.52
C SER A 8 -22.19 -24.09 50.30
N ILE A 9 -21.90 -22.79 50.33
CA ILE A 9 -22.07 -21.90 49.15
C ILE A 9 -20.90 -22.15 48.21
N PHE A 10 -21.16 -22.87 47.13
CA PHE A 10 -20.23 -23.09 46.02
C PHE A 10 -20.22 -21.84 45.09
N LEU A 11 -19.24 -20.97 45.32
CA LEU A 11 -19.03 -19.79 44.49
C LEU A 11 -18.47 -20.21 43.11
N LEU A 12 -19.33 -20.29 42.13
CA LEU A 12 -18.94 -20.60 40.74
C LEU A 12 -18.25 -19.38 40.12
N LEU A 13 -16.93 -19.39 40.09
CA LEU A 13 -16.12 -18.38 39.38
C LEU A 13 -16.32 -18.60 37.85
N LEU A 14 -17.14 -17.76 37.23
CA LEU A 14 -17.24 -17.65 35.80
C LEU A 14 -15.94 -17.01 35.23
N VAL A 15 -15.04 -17.85 34.78
CA VAL A 15 -13.87 -17.41 33.99
C VAL A 15 -14.36 -17.05 32.61
N VAL A 16 -14.55 -15.76 32.33
CA VAL A 16 -14.82 -15.24 30.99
C VAL A 16 -13.50 -15.26 30.21
N PRO A 17 -13.36 -16.02 29.11
CA PRO A 17 -12.18 -15.95 28.29
C PRO A 17 -12.13 -14.57 27.64
N VAL A 18 -11.16 -13.73 28.02
CA VAL A 18 -10.83 -12.50 27.30
C VAL A 18 -10.09 -12.93 26.04
N GLY A 19 -10.81 -13.03 24.93
CA GLY A 19 -10.22 -13.22 23.62
C GLY A 19 -9.36 -12.01 23.26
N PRO A 20 -8.25 -12.19 22.52
CA PRO A 20 -7.49 -11.07 21.99
C PRO A 20 -8.40 -10.22 21.10
N SER A 21 -8.66 -8.97 21.50
CA SER A 21 -9.29 -7.99 20.63
C SER A 21 -8.23 -7.56 19.60
N TYR A 22 -8.23 -8.20 18.44
CA TYR A 22 -7.55 -7.66 17.28
C TYR A 22 -8.29 -6.37 16.93
N GLY A 23 -7.62 -5.23 17.09
CA GLY A 23 -8.10 -3.97 16.56
C GLY A 23 -8.24 -4.14 15.05
N ALA A 24 -9.47 -4.35 14.57
CA ALA A 24 -9.71 -4.35 13.14
C ALA A 24 -9.41 -2.95 12.63
N CYS A 25 -8.34 -2.80 11.86
CA CYS A 25 -8.17 -1.61 11.04
C CYS A 25 -9.41 -1.49 10.14
N PRO A 26 -10.07 -0.33 10.07
CA PRO A 26 -11.19 -0.12 9.15
C PRO A 26 -10.75 -0.07 7.66
N CYS A 27 -9.49 -0.39 7.39
CA CYS A 27 -8.92 -0.40 6.05
C CYS A 27 -9.60 -1.49 5.22
N THR A 28 -10.24 -1.09 4.14
CA THR A 28 -10.83 -2.01 3.17
C THR A 28 -9.81 -2.25 2.07
N TYR A 29 -9.06 -3.34 2.19
CA TYR A 29 -8.12 -3.75 1.16
C TYR A 29 -8.83 -4.45 0.01
N THR A 30 -8.52 -4.04 -1.21
CA THR A 30 -9.10 -4.60 -2.43
C THR A 30 -8.06 -5.47 -3.15
N PRO A 31 -8.31 -6.77 -3.36
CA PRO A 31 -7.41 -7.63 -4.12
C PRO A 31 -7.29 -7.16 -5.57
N ALA A 32 -6.06 -7.21 -6.12
CA ALA A 32 -5.78 -6.77 -7.47
C ALA A 32 -4.81 -7.73 -8.18
N LEU A 33 -4.93 -7.80 -9.51
CA LEU A 33 -4.01 -8.54 -10.37
C LEU A 33 -3.28 -7.54 -11.28
N PRO A 34 -1.94 -7.53 -11.32
CA PRO A 34 -1.20 -6.59 -12.16
C PRO A 34 -1.36 -6.97 -13.64
N ILE A 35 -1.59 -5.98 -14.49
CA ILE A 35 -1.67 -6.12 -15.93
C ILE A 35 -0.41 -5.57 -16.58
N GLU A 36 -0.08 -4.31 -16.28
CA GLU A 36 1.03 -3.60 -16.91
C GLU A 36 1.61 -2.55 -15.95
N VAL A 37 2.92 -2.53 -15.81
CA VAL A 37 3.64 -1.47 -15.11
C VAL A 37 3.99 -0.38 -16.11
N ILE A 38 3.41 0.81 -15.96
CA ILE A 38 3.63 1.95 -16.85
C ILE A 38 4.99 2.59 -16.53
N ASP A 39 5.18 2.92 -15.27
CA ASP A 39 6.39 3.51 -14.71
C ASP A 39 6.53 3.15 -13.22
N GLY A 40 7.44 3.80 -12.50
CA GLY A 40 7.64 3.55 -11.07
C GLY A 40 6.48 4.01 -10.18
N GLY A 41 5.57 4.85 -10.70
CA GLY A 41 4.46 5.44 -9.95
C GLY A 41 3.07 5.03 -10.43
N ALA A 42 2.95 4.28 -11.53
CA ALA A 42 1.66 3.93 -12.11
C ALA A 42 1.63 2.51 -12.69
N VAL A 43 0.55 1.79 -12.39
CA VAL A 43 0.33 0.39 -12.78
C VAL A 43 -1.13 0.18 -13.21
N TRP A 44 -1.36 -0.57 -14.27
CA TRP A 44 -2.67 -1.10 -14.61
C TRP A 44 -2.95 -2.37 -13.83
N PHE A 45 -4.10 -2.43 -13.17
CA PHE A 45 -4.59 -3.59 -12.44
C PHE A 45 -5.95 -4.04 -12.94
N LEU A 46 -6.21 -5.33 -12.85
CA LEU A 46 -7.55 -5.91 -12.91
C LEU A 46 -8.09 -6.00 -11.48
N VAL A 47 -9.18 -5.29 -11.21
CA VAL A 47 -9.86 -5.23 -9.91
C VAL A 47 -11.34 -5.54 -10.11
N GLU A 48 -11.86 -6.60 -9.48
CA GLU A 48 -13.27 -7.02 -9.60
C GLU A 48 -13.77 -7.17 -11.06
N GLY A 49 -12.85 -7.47 -11.99
CA GLY A 49 -13.16 -7.65 -13.42
C GLY A 49 -13.05 -6.38 -14.26
N GLU A 50 -12.69 -5.27 -13.68
CA GLU A 50 -12.45 -3.98 -14.36
C GLU A 50 -10.96 -3.64 -14.38
N GLU A 51 -10.49 -3.10 -15.50
CA GLU A 51 -9.13 -2.57 -15.62
C GLU A 51 -9.10 -1.13 -15.11
N ILE A 52 -8.30 -0.90 -14.07
CA ILE A 52 -8.10 0.42 -13.49
C ILE A 52 -6.62 0.81 -13.53
N ARG A 53 -6.35 2.09 -13.78
CA ARG A 53 -5.03 2.66 -13.63
C ARG A 53 -4.86 3.13 -12.21
N VAL A 54 -3.83 2.64 -11.54
CA VAL A 54 -3.52 2.97 -10.14
C VAL A 54 -2.23 3.76 -10.08
N GLN A 55 -2.27 4.91 -9.44
CA GLN A 55 -1.13 5.71 -9.05
C GLN A 55 -0.81 5.46 -7.57
N PHE A 56 0.49 5.41 -7.25
CA PHE A 56 0.92 5.27 -5.85
C PHE A 56 0.53 6.51 -5.04
N ALA A 57 -0.10 6.29 -3.90
CA ALA A 57 -0.38 7.35 -2.94
C ALA A 57 0.90 7.86 -2.25
N ASP A 58 0.90 9.13 -1.88
CA ASP A 58 1.86 9.77 -0.97
C ASP A 58 3.33 9.76 -1.41
N ILE A 59 3.64 9.29 -2.60
CA ILE A 59 5.00 9.31 -3.16
C ILE A 59 5.04 9.99 -4.52
N HIS A 60 6.21 10.47 -4.87
CA HIS A 60 6.55 11.00 -6.19
C HIS A 60 7.70 10.18 -6.78
N THR A 61 7.53 9.66 -7.99
CA THR A 61 8.53 8.86 -8.69
C THR A 61 9.15 9.63 -9.85
N PRO A 62 10.41 9.33 -10.22
CA PRO A 62 11.04 9.96 -11.37
C PRO A 62 10.33 9.58 -12.68
N GLU A 63 10.36 10.48 -13.66
CA GLU A 63 9.67 10.33 -14.92
C GLU A 63 10.55 9.76 -16.02
N LEU A 64 9.99 8.84 -16.83
CA LEU A 64 10.71 8.17 -17.92
C LEU A 64 11.13 9.13 -19.04
N SER A 65 10.36 10.19 -19.26
CA SER A 65 10.60 11.16 -20.34
C SER A 65 10.09 12.54 -19.95
N PRO A 66 10.62 13.61 -20.56
CA PRO A 66 10.11 14.95 -20.32
C PRO A 66 8.62 15.05 -20.70
N ASN A 67 7.87 15.76 -19.87
CA ASN A 67 6.47 16.09 -20.13
C ASN A 67 6.22 17.59 -19.86
N SER A 68 4.98 18.05 -20.08
CA SER A 68 4.62 19.45 -19.88
C SER A 68 4.65 19.92 -18.43
N GLU A 69 4.63 19.01 -17.48
CA GLU A 69 4.60 19.29 -16.04
C GLU A 69 6.01 19.29 -15.45
N ASN A 70 6.96 18.57 -16.07
CA ASN A 70 8.34 18.48 -15.62
C ASN A 70 9.32 19.17 -16.62
N ALA A 71 9.38 20.48 -16.54
CA ALA A 71 10.27 21.29 -17.37
C ALA A 71 11.77 21.11 -17.06
N ASN A 72 12.11 20.52 -15.91
CA ASN A 72 13.48 20.32 -15.42
C ASN A 72 13.95 18.85 -15.56
N TRP A 73 13.24 18.06 -16.34
CA TRP A 73 13.62 16.66 -16.59
C TRP A 73 15.04 16.54 -17.17
N CYS A 74 15.77 15.53 -16.76
CA CYS A 74 17.12 15.22 -17.22
C CYS A 74 17.32 13.72 -17.43
N GLU A 75 18.40 13.34 -18.16
CA GLU A 75 18.72 11.93 -18.42
C GLU A 75 18.94 11.11 -17.13
N GLU A 76 19.42 11.72 -16.06
CA GLU A 76 19.59 11.05 -14.76
C GLU A 76 18.25 10.66 -14.17
N GLU A 77 17.25 11.54 -14.25
CA GLU A 77 15.89 11.24 -13.86
C GLU A 77 15.33 10.08 -14.68
N GLY A 78 15.49 10.10 -16.01
CA GLY A 78 15.07 9.01 -16.89
C GLY A 78 15.70 7.66 -16.53
N ARG A 79 17.01 7.65 -16.21
CA ARG A 79 17.68 6.41 -15.73
C ARG A 79 17.08 5.92 -14.42
N LYS A 80 16.83 6.80 -13.48
CA LYS A 80 16.23 6.47 -12.19
C LYS A 80 14.79 5.98 -12.36
N ALA A 81 14.04 6.56 -13.29
CA ALA A 81 12.68 6.13 -13.63
C ALA A 81 12.64 4.68 -14.18
N ILE A 82 13.62 4.31 -15.01
CA ILE A 82 13.75 2.92 -15.49
C ILE A 82 13.99 1.97 -14.31
N LEU A 83 14.89 2.33 -13.39
CA LEU A 83 15.15 1.52 -12.20
C LEU A 83 13.92 1.37 -11.30
N ALA A 84 13.16 2.46 -11.11
CA ALA A 84 11.91 2.44 -10.34
C ALA A 84 10.86 1.53 -10.99
N ARG A 85 10.65 1.66 -12.31
CA ARG A 85 9.74 0.80 -13.07
C ARG A 85 10.12 -0.68 -12.99
N ASP A 86 11.40 -0.99 -13.18
CA ASP A 86 11.90 -2.36 -13.16
C ASP A 86 11.79 -2.97 -11.75
N PHE A 87 12.03 -2.16 -10.70
CA PHE A 87 11.80 -2.54 -9.30
C PHE A 87 10.33 -2.90 -9.05
N VAL A 88 9.39 -2.06 -9.45
CA VAL A 88 7.94 -2.33 -9.33
C VAL A 88 7.56 -3.59 -10.09
N SER A 89 8.02 -3.72 -11.34
CA SER A 89 7.73 -4.89 -12.18
C SER A 89 8.22 -6.20 -11.55
N GLN A 90 9.42 -6.20 -10.99
CA GLN A 90 9.99 -7.37 -10.34
C GLN A 90 9.17 -7.78 -9.11
N HIS A 91 8.81 -6.80 -8.26
CA HIS A 91 8.09 -7.07 -7.02
C HIS A 91 6.66 -7.54 -7.28
N LEU A 92 5.93 -6.89 -8.20
CA LEU A 92 4.59 -7.34 -8.60
C LEU A 92 4.62 -8.72 -9.27
N GLY A 93 5.64 -9.01 -10.08
CA GLY A 93 5.78 -10.30 -10.78
C GLY A 93 6.08 -11.48 -9.86
N THR A 94 6.58 -11.26 -8.65
CA THR A 94 6.90 -12.29 -7.65
C THR A 94 5.95 -12.33 -6.46
N ALA A 95 5.05 -11.36 -6.34
CA ALA A 95 4.07 -11.26 -5.26
C ALA A 95 3.08 -12.44 -5.29
N LYS A 96 2.74 -12.95 -4.12
CA LYS A 96 1.69 -13.97 -3.94
C LYS A 96 0.32 -13.32 -3.74
N GLU A 97 0.31 -12.17 -3.09
CA GLU A 97 -0.87 -11.39 -2.81
C GLU A 97 -0.60 -9.91 -3.09
N ILE A 98 -1.52 -9.27 -3.79
CA ILE A 98 -1.49 -7.82 -4.03
C ILE A 98 -2.81 -7.24 -3.57
N LEU A 99 -2.74 -6.24 -2.69
CA LEU A 99 -3.87 -5.55 -2.11
C LEU A 99 -3.73 -4.05 -2.33
N LEU A 100 -4.83 -3.39 -2.65
CA LEU A 100 -4.91 -1.94 -2.80
C LEU A 100 -5.66 -1.35 -1.60
N ASP A 101 -5.07 -0.34 -0.96
CA ASP A 101 -5.77 0.57 -0.05
C ASP A 101 -6.10 1.83 -0.86
N ILE A 102 -7.33 1.89 -1.36
CA ILE A 102 -7.79 2.94 -2.27
C ILE A 102 -8.15 4.18 -1.46
N HIS A 103 -7.50 5.30 -1.75
CA HIS A 103 -7.73 6.58 -1.09
C HIS A 103 -8.75 7.42 -1.84
N GLU A 104 -8.57 7.60 -3.16
CA GLU A 104 -9.42 8.46 -3.98
C GLU A 104 -9.32 8.11 -5.47
N ILE A 105 -10.18 8.74 -6.26
CA ILE A 105 -10.05 8.81 -7.73
C ILE A 105 -9.71 10.26 -8.06
N ASP A 106 -8.60 10.47 -8.76
CA ASP A 106 -8.13 11.80 -9.12
C ASP A 106 -8.98 12.44 -10.23
N MET A 107 -8.66 13.69 -10.58
CA MET A 107 -9.39 14.44 -11.63
C MET A 107 -9.23 13.84 -13.03
N ASN A 108 -8.24 12.99 -13.26
CA ASN A 108 -8.00 12.31 -14.53
C ASN A 108 -8.74 10.97 -14.61
N GLY A 109 -9.36 10.53 -13.51
CA GLY A 109 -10.03 9.25 -13.39
C GLY A 109 -9.10 8.11 -12.94
N ASP A 110 -7.87 8.41 -12.54
CA ASP A 110 -6.94 7.44 -12.02
C ASP A 110 -7.22 7.15 -10.54
N THR A 111 -7.08 5.91 -10.15
CA THR A 111 -7.21 5.49 -8.74
C THR A 111 -5.90 5.76 -8.02
N VAL A 112 -5.96 6.50 -6.90
CA VAL A 112 -4.82 6.73 -6.02
C VAL A 112 -4.90 5.74 -4.85
N ALA A 113 -3.86 4.92 -4.68
CA ALA A 113 -3.86 3.87 -3.67
C ALA A 113 -2.46 3.58 -3.12
N VAL A 114 -2.41 3.08 -1.88
CA VAL A 114 -1.25 2.35 -1.38
C VAL A 114 -1.30 0.92 -1.91
N ILE A 115 -0.21 0.44 -2.46
CA ILE A 115 -0.09 -0.90 -3.04
C ILE A 115 0.69 -1.78 -2.06
N TYR A 116 0.02 -2.78 -1.51
CA TYR A 116 0.65 -3.79 -0.65
C TYR A 116 0.95 -5.05 -1.43
N ILE A 117 2.16 -5.56 -1.29
CA ILE A 117 2.62 -6.84 -1.82
C ILE A 117 3.04 -7.74 -0.66
N ASP A 118 2.38 -8.90 -0.51
CA ASP A 118 2.65 -9.83 0.59
C ASP A 118 2.70 -9.14 1.97
N GLY A 119 1.84 -8.11 2.17
CA GLY A 119 1.75 -7.31 3.40
C GLY A 119 2.75 -6.16 3.53
N ILE A 120 3.59 -5.91 2.52
CA ILE A 120 4.60 -4.83 2.51
C ILE A 120 4.12 -3.70 1.60
N ASP A 121 4.20 -2.45 2.06
CA ASP A 121 3.93 -1.26 1.27
C ASP A 121 5.03 -1.06 0.21
N LEU A 122 4.67 -1.24 -1.06
CA LEU A 122 5.60 -1.13 -2.18
C LEU A 122 6.10 0.32 -2.38
N GLY A 123 5.29 1.32 -2.03
CA GLY A 123 5.69 2.73 -2.06
C GLY A 123 6.79 3.03 -1.05
N GLN A 124 6.69 2.48 0.16
CA GLN A 124 7.75 2.60 1.17
C GLN A 124 9.04 1.91 0.73
N GLU A 125 8.95 0.77 0.05
CA GLU A 125 10.13 0.10 -0.51
C GLU A 125 10.83 0.96 -1.57
N LEU A 126 10.07 1.65 -2.44
CA LEU A 126 10.62 2.61 -3.40
C LEU A 126 11.35 3.77 -2.72
N LEU A 127 10.79 4.31 -1.62
CA LEU A 127 11.43 5.35 -0.82
C LEU A 127 12.75 4.86 -0.20
N TYR A 128 12.79 3.66 0.36
CA TYR A 128 14.01 3.05 0.93
C TYR A 128 15.10 2.83 -0.09
N GLN A 129 14.74 2.56 -1.35
CA GLN A 129 15.68 2.40 -2.45
C GLN A 129 16.07 3.72 -3.12
N TYR A 130 15.58 4.85 -2.64
CA TYR A 130 15.76 6.17 -3.27
C TYR A 130 15.26 6.23 -4.72
N LEU A 131 14.24 5.42 -5.03
CA LEU A 131 13.54 5.36 -6.31
C LEU A 131 12.25 6.17 -6.33
N ALA A 132 11.89 6.75 -5.20
CA ALA A 132 10.81 7.69 -5.00
C ALA A 132 11.18 8.71 -3.94
N THR A 133 10.40 9.78 -3.83
CA THR A 133 10.42 10.74 -2.73
C THR A 133 9.01 10.87 -2.16
N GLU A 134 8.89 11.37 -0.93
CA GLU A 134 7.59 11.71 -0.39
C GLU A 134 6.94 12.79 -1.24
N ASN A 135 5.63 12.72 -1.39
CA ASN A 135 4.85 13.73 -2.12
C ASN A 135 4.72 15.00 -1.26
N THR A 136 5.78 15.81 -1.27
CA THR A 136 5.86 17.11 -0.58
C THR A 136 5.74 18.24 -1.59
N SER A 137 5.56 19.47 -1.11
CA SER A 137 5.54 20.68 -1.95
C SER A 137 6.89 20.99 -2.62
N ASP A 138 7.95 20.32 -2.21
CA ASP A 138 9.29 20.52 -2.77
C ASP A 138 9.47 19.67 -4.03
N THR A 139 9.99 20.28 -5.10
CA THR A 139 10.31 19.57 -6.33
C THR A 139 11.43 18.56 -6.08
N PRO A 140 11.25 17.27 -6.41
CA PRO A 140 12.30 16.28 -6.24
C PRO A 140 13.55 16.64 -7.03
N LEU A 141 14.71 16.51 -6.39
CA LEU A 141 16.00 16.85 -7.00
C LEU A 141 16.61 15.60 -7.67
N TRP A 142 15.99 15.13 -8.76
CA TRP A 142 16.57 14.04 -9.55
C TRP A 142 17.77 14.48 -10.38
N CYS A 143 17.78 15.76 -10.77
CA CYS A 143 18.73 16.38 -11.68
C CYS A 143 19.71 17.29 -10.91
N GLN A 144 20.75 16.73 -10.31
CA GLN A 144 21.85 17.46 -9.67
C GLN A 144 23.18 17.19 -10.36
#